data_4de7941b2f7e050f7cf88a53e7979a7d
#
_entry.id   4de7941b2f7e050f7cf88a53e7979a7d
#
_cell.length_a   1.000
_cell.length_b   1.000
_cell.length_c   1.000
_cell.angle_alpha   90.00
_cell.angle_beta   90.00
_cell.angle_gamma   90.00
#
_symmetry.space_group_name_H-M   'P 1'
#
loop_
_entity.id
_entity.type
_entity.pdbx_description
1 polymer ?
#
loop_
_entity_poly.entity_id
_entity_poly.type
_entity_poly.pdbx_seq_one_letter_code
_entity_poly.pdbx_strand_id
1 'polypeptide(L)'
;IPDVTSLFAGWEDALGSDKEQIFLEKAYSDCPKVSIDYGVMEKTDRAWLYCGNFGWSDIDGWDSLFRNIGDKTKDGNVVFTEKILGEGNENSMLVCGDKKKLYAIKGLKDYVVVDTGDVLLICPKDDKQFKDFLSGLGMPEYESFR
;
A
#
# COMPACT_ATOMS: atom_id res chain seq x y z
N ILE A 1 5.66 -17.70 -17.28
CA ILE A 1 6.10 -16.63 -18.22
C ILE A 1 7.54 -16.94 -18.58
N PRO A 2 7.82 -17.55 -19.77
CA PRO A 2 9.16 -18.01 -20.14
C PRO A 2 10.25 -16.94 -20.01
N ASP A 3 9.95 -15.71 -20.48
CA ASP A 3 10.90 -14.60 -20.45
C ASP A 3 11.31 -14.22 -19.03
N VAL A 4 10.37 -14.24 -18.09
CA VAL A 4 10.67 -14.02 -16.65
C VAL A 4 11.49 -15.17 -16.10
N THR A 5 11.09 -16.44 -16.38
CA THR A 5 11.77 -17.62 -15.86
C THR A 5 13.23 -17.66 -16.29
N SER A 6 13.54 -17.24 -17.53
CA SER A 6 14.92 -17.25 -18.03
C SER A 6 15.83 -16.26 -17.29
N LEU A 7 15.31 -15.15 -16.79
CA LEU A 7 16.07 -14.16 -16.02
C LEU A 7 16.50 -14.68 -14.64
N PHE A 8 15.74 -15.63 -14.12
CA PHE A 8 16.04 -16.26 -12.83
C PHE A 8 16.81 -17.61 -12.97
N ALA A 9 17.30 -17.94 -14.18
CA ALA A 9 18.14 -19.13 -14.34
C ALA A 9 19.43 -19.00 -13.52
N GLY A 10 19.77 -20.03 -12.75
CA GLY A 10 20.94 -20.04 -11.85
C GLY A 10 20.66 -19.46 -10.47
N TRP A 11 19.40 -19.24 -10.12
CA TRP A 11 19.00 -18.72 -8.81
C TRP A 11 19.50 -19.62 -7.64
N GLU A 12 19.61 -20.91 -7.86
CA GLU A 12 20.06 -21.90 -6.84
C GLU A 12 21.47 -21.61 -6.35
N ASP A 13 22.35 -21.11 -7.23
CA ASP A 13 23.73 -20.77 -6.89
C ASP A 13 23.88 -19.37 -6.28
N ALA A 14 22.89 -18.52 -6.46
CA ALA A 14 22.91 -17.12 -6.02
C ALA A 14 22.26 -16.93 -4.65
N LEU A 15 21.07 -17.53 -4.41
CA LEU A 15 20.31 -17.31 -3.17
C LEU A 15 21.08 -17.86 -1.94
N GLY A 16 21.09 -17.04 -0.89
CA GLY A 16 21.81 -17.35 0.36
C GLY A 16 23.32 -17.15 0.27
N SER A 17 23.85 -16.60 -0.84
CA SER A 17 25.25 -16.28 -1.03
C SER A 17 25.48 -14.75 -1.04
N ASP A 18 26.74 -14.34 -1.04
CA ASP A 18 27.16 -12.94 -1.20
C ASP A 18 26.83 -12.35 -2.59
N LYS A 19 26.40 -13.19 -3.53
CA LYS A 19 25.98 -12.77 -4.88
C LYS A 19 24.48 -12.52 -5.03
N GLU A 20 23.69 -12.86 -4.02
CA GLU A 20 22.22 -12.80 -4.06
C GLU A 20 21.71 -11.42 -4.46
N GLN A 21 22.19 -10.37 -3.78
CA GLN A 21 21.73 -8.98 -4.04
C GLN A 21 21.99 -8.57 -5.49
N ILE A 22 23.19 -8.81 -6.00
CA ILE A 22 23.57 -8.44 -7.39
C ILE A 22 22.73 -9.23 -8.40
N PHE A 23 22.50 -10.53 -8.13
CA PHE A 23 21.68 -11.37 -8.98
C PHE A 23 20.24 -10.87 -9.06
N LEU A 24 19.61 -10.57 -7.91
CA LEU A 24 18.24 -10.10 -7.82
C LEU A 24 18.08 -8.73 -8.48
N GLU A 25 18.97 -7.78 -8.22
CA GLU A 25 18.95 -6.45 -8.85
C GLU A 25 18.98 -6.55 -10.37
N LYS A 26 19.84 -7.40 -10.90
CA LYS A 26 19.93 -7.62 -12.35
C LYS A 26 18.66 -8.27 -12.90
N ALA A 27 18.18 -9.36 -12.27
CA ALA A 27 17.00 -10.08 -12.74
C ALA A 27 15.74 -9.18 -12.72
N TYR A 28 15.56 -8.39 -11.68
CA TYR A 28 14.42 -7.46 -11.58
C TYR A 28 14.55 -6.24 -12.49
N SER A 29 15.76 -5.74 -12.74
CA SER A 29 15.99 -4.65 -13.69
C SER A 29 15.55 -5.01 -15.11
N ASP A 30 15.83 -6.25 -15.52
CA ASP A 30 15.53 -6.77 -16.85
C ASP A 30 14.10 -7.36 -16.95
N CYS A 31 13.40 -7.50 -15.82
CA CYS A 31 12.11 -8.16 -15.74
C CYS A 31 11.00 -7.31 -16.39
N PRO A 32 10.20 -7.87 -17.31
CA PRO A 32 9.08 -7.17 -17.88
C PRO A 32 8.02 -6.87 -16.83
N LYS A 33 7.44 -5.66 -16.85
CA LYS A 33 6.33 -5.26 -15.98
C LYS A 33 5.04 -5.91 -16.47
N VAL A 34 4.76 -7.12 -15.99
CA VAL A 34 3.54 -7.88 -16.31
C VAL A 34 2.97 -8.49 -15.03
N SER A 35 1.67 -8.28 -14.79
CA SER A 35 1.00 -8.96 -13.69
C SER A 35 0.79 -10.44 -14.02
N ILE A 36 0.65 -11.27 -12.98
CA ILE A 36 0.34 -12.68 -13.13
C ILE A 36 -1.01 -12.90 -13.83
N ASP A 37 -1.95 -11.97 -13.65
CA ASP A 37 -3.27 -12.03 -14.28
C ASP A 37 -3.14 -12.02 -15.81
N TYR A 38 -2.46 -11.02 -16.37
CA TYR A 38 -2.23 -10.90 -17.81
C TYR A 38 -1.17 -11.88 -18.34
N GLY A 39 -0.19 -12.20 -17.53
CA GLY A 39 0.92 -13.07 -17.94
C GLY A 39 0.58 -14.55 -17.93
N VAL A 40 -0.30 -14.96 -17.04
CA VAL A 40 -0.63 -16.37 -16.79
C VAL A 40 -2.14 -16.62 -16.79
N MET A 41 -2.91 -15.93 -15.93
CA MET A 41 -4.31 -16.31 -15.66
C MET A 41 -5.21 -16.15 -16.87
N GLU A 42 -5.03 -15.13 -17.68
CA GLU A 42 -5.81 -14.94 -18.92
C GLU A 42 -5.39 -15.88 -20.07
N LYS A 43 -4.24 -16.53 -19.95
CA LYS A 43 -3.68 -17.38 -21.03
C LYS A 43 -3.74 -18.87 -20.74
N THR A 44 -3.97 -19.25 -19.48
CA THR A 44 -3.97 -20.66 -19.09
C THR A 44 -5.34 -21.29 -19.30
N ASP A 45 -5.36 -22.52 -19.79
CA ASP A 45 -6.53 -23.42 -19.84
C ASP A 45 -6.65 -24.33 -18.60
N ARG A 46 -5.74 -24.15 -17.62
CA ARG A 46 -5.65 -24.98 -16.40
C ARG A 46 -6.13 -24.26 -15.15
N ALA A 47 -6.80 -23.11 -15.28
CA ALA A 47 -7.36 -22.39 -14.15
C ALA A 47 -8.69 -23.04 -13.71
N TRP A 48 -8.86 -23.21 -12.40
CA TRP A 48 -10.10 -23.67 -11.79
C TRP A 48 -10.63 -22.58 -10.86
N LEU A 49 -11.91 -22.30 -10.93
CA LEU A 49 -12.57 -21.30 -10.11
C LEU A 49 -13.51 -22.00 -9.12
N TYR A 50 -13.37 -21.64 -7.85
CA TYR A 50 -14.31 -22.02 -6.81
C TYR A 50 -15.03 -20.77 -6.29
N CYS A 51 -16.36 -20.75 -6.40
CA CYS A 51 -17.16 -19.64 -5.87
C CYS A 51 -17.28 -19.76 -4.36
N GLY A 52 -16.70 -18.80 -3.65
CA GLY A 52 -16.79 -18.70 -2.18
C GLY A 52 -17.41 -17.39 -1.75
N ASN A 53 -18.10 -17.39 -0.61
CA ASN A 53 -18.61 -16.19 0.04
C ASN A 53 -18.08 -16.13 1.47
N PHE A 54 -16.83 -15.68 1.63
CA PHE A 54 -16.12 -15.62 2.92
C PHE A 54 -15.68 -14.19 3.28
N GLY A 55 -16.25 -13.18 2.62
CA GLY A 55 -15.98 -11.79 2.94
C GLY A 55 -14.56 -11.31 2.56
N TRP A 56 -14.00 -11.80 1.45
CA TRP A 56 -12.72 -11.33 0.95
C TRP A 56 -12.81 -9.91 0.41
N SER A 57 -11.81 -9.09 0.72
CA SER A 57 -11.66 -7.74 0.17
C SER A 57 -10.21 -7.47 -0.13
N ASP A 58 -9.94 -6.89 -1.29
CA ASP A 58 -8.62 -6.39 -1.63
C ASP A 58 -8.36 -5.06 -0.91
N ILE A 59 -7.22 -4.98 -0.18
CA ILE A 59 -6.81 -3.76 0.51
C ILE A 59 -5.67 -3.14 -0.28
N ASP A 60 -6.02 -2.37 -1.29
CA ASP A 60 -5.07 -1.73 -2.21
C ASP A 60 -4.90 -0.22 -1.96
N GLY A 61 -5.56 0.32 -0.96
CA GLY A 61 -5.51 1.74 -0.60
C GLY A 61 -6.19 2.08 0.71
N TRP A 62 -6.12 3.34 1.08
CA TRP A 62 -6.68 3.85 2.34
C TRP A 62 -8.20 3.70 2.42
N ASP A 63 -8.92 3.88 1.31
CA ASP A 63 -10.38 3.74 1.28
C ASP A 63 -10.79 2.27 1.49
N SER A 64 -10.14 1.33 0.82
CA SER A 64 -10.42 -0.09 1.04
C SER A 64 -10.08 -0.53 2.46
N LEU A 65 -8.97 -0.05 3.03
CA LEU A 65 -8.64 -0.27 4.43
C LEU A 65 -9.71 0.31 5.37
N PHE A 66 -10.09 1.57 5.16
CA PHE A 66 -11.12 2.23 5.97
C PHE A 66 -12.46 1.49 5.96
N ARG A 67 -12.89 0.97 4.81
CA ARG A 67 -14.14 0.20 4.69
C ARG A 67 -14.10 -1.11 5.48
N ASN A 68 -12.94 -1.75 5.56
CA ASN A 68 -12.79 -3.05 6.20
C ASN A 68 -12.54 -2.98 7.72
N ILE A 69 -12.27 -1.80 8.27
CA ILE A 69 -12.13 -1.61 9.73
C ILE A 69 -13.52 -1.51 10.36
N GLY A 70 -13.82 -2.42 11.30
CA GLY A 70 -15.09 -2.46 12.01
C GLY A 70 -15.22 -1.42 13.10
N ASP A 71 -14.14 -1.14 13.82
CA ASP A 71 -14.14 -0.24 14.98
C ASP A 71 -14.05 1.22 14.53
N LYS A 72 -15.21 1.88 14.49
CA LYS A 72 -15.34 3.30 14.15
C LYS A 72 -15.98 4.08 15.29
N THR A 73 -15.62 5.36 15.40
CA THR A 73 -16.28 6.28 16.34
C THR A 73 -17.74 6.52 15.97
N LYS A 74 -18.52 7.21 16.83
CA LYS A 74 -19.91 7.58 16.54
C LYS A 74 -20.06 8.42 15.25
N ASP A 75 -19.04 9.21 14.93
CA ASP A 75 -18.99 10.06 13.74
C ASP A 75 -18.34 9.33 12.54
N GLY A 76 -18.19 8.01 12.62
CA GLY A 76 -17.66 7.17 11.56
C GLY A 76 -16.15 7.27 11.34
N ASN A 77 -15.39 7.85 12.28
CA ASN A 77 -13.93 7.96 12.13
C ASN A 77 -13.22 6.67 12.57
N VAL A 78 -12.14 6.35 11.89
CA VAL A 78 -11.12 5.37 12.31
C VAL A 78 -9.96 6.14 12.94
N VAL A 79 -9.58 5.81 14.17
CA VAL A 79 -8.55 6.56 14.90
C VAL A 79 -7.50 5.62 15.47
N PHE A 80 -6.30 5.68 14.93
CA PHE A 80 -5.11 4.97 15.40
C PHE A 80 -4.11 5.97 15.98
N THR A 81 -4.42 6.51 17.13
CA THR A 81 -3.51 7.35 17.92
C THR A 81 -3.94 7.37 19.39
N GLU A 82 -2.98 7.53 20.30
CA GLU A 82 -3.23 7.60 21.74
C GLU A 82 -3.57 9.02 22.21
N LYS A 83 -3.09 10.06 21.52
CA LYS A 83 -3.20 11.46 21.92
C LYS A 83 -3.84 12.30 20.85
N ILE A 84 -5.15 12.42 20.88
CA ILE A 84 -5.90 13.24 19.93
C ILE A 84 -6.80 14.25 20.67
N LEU A 85 -6.78 15.49 20.20
CA LEU A 85 -7.79 16.51 20.44
C LEU A 85 -8.57 16.69 19.13
N GLY A 86 -9.74 16.07 19.02
CA GLY A 86 -10.56 16.05 17.82
C GLY A 86 -11.93 16.65 18.05
N GLU A 87 -12.42 17.50 17.12
CA GLU A 87 -13.76 18.07 17.14
C GLU A 87 -14.31 18.19 15.71
N GLY A 88 -15.54 17.69 15.51
CA GLY A 88 -16.26 17.81 14.24
C GLY A 88 -15.61 17.07 13.04
N ASN A 89 -14.82 16.02 13.32
CA ASN A 89 -14.26 15.16 12.31
C ASN A 89 -15.27 14.07 11.98
N GLU A 90 -15.56 13.83 10.71
CA GLU A 90 -16.54 12.84 10.24
C GLU A 90 -15.94 11.95 9.16
N ASN A 91 -16.25 10.64 9.22
CA ASN A 91 -15.93 9.65 8.18
C ASN A 91 -14.46 9.68 7.72
N SER A 92 -13.54 10.00 8.64
CA SER A 92 -12.12 10.21 8.36
C SER A 92 -11.25 9.14 9.02
N MET A 93 -10.05 8.91 8.48
CA MET A 93 -9.07 7.98 9.01
C MET A 93 -7.85 8.74 9.53
N LEU A 94 -7.50 8.52 10.78
CA LEU A 94 -6.41 9.20 11.49
C LEU A 94 -5.42 8.14 11.99
N VAL A 95 -4.29 8.01 11.28
CA VAL A 95 -3.21 7.06 11.58
C VAL A 95 -1.98 7.86 11.98
N CYS A 96 -1.78 8.05 13.26
CA CYS A 96 -0.76 8.94 13.80
C CYS A 96 0.13 8.15 14.74
N GLY A 97 1.30 7.77 14.28
CA GLY A 97 2.21 6.82 14.94
C GLY A 97 3.11 7.41 16.01
N ASP A 98 3.34 8.73 16.04
CA ASP A 98 4.22 9.34 17.03
C ASP A 98 3.51 9.51 18.38
N LYS A 99 3.83 8.65 19.33
CA LYS A 99 3.28 8.67 20.70
C LYS A 99 3.65 9.91 21.52
N LYS A 100 4.62 10.72 21.08
CA LYS A 100 5.03 11.95 21.76
C LYS A 100 4.24 13.17 21.31
N LYS A 101 3.61 13.12 20.13
CA LYS A 101 2.82 14.22 19.58
C LYS A 101 1.38 14.20 20.11
N LEU A 102 0.81 15.40 20.32
CA LEU A 102 -0.64 15.61 20.41
C LEU A 102 -1.15 16.01 19.02
N TYR A 103 -2.13 15.30 18.52
CA TYR A 103 -2.78 15.60 17.25
C TYR A 103 -4.05 16.41 17.50
N ALA A 104 -4.02 17.69 17.16
CA ALA A 104 -5.19 18.56 17.24
C ALA A 104 -5.81 18.71 15.85
N ILE A 105 -6.97 18.06 15.64
CA ILE A 105 -7.60 17.94 14.34
C ILE A 105 -9.07 18.32 14.44
N LYS A 106 -9.50 19.31 13.66
CA LYS A 106 -10.88 19.83 13.71
C LYS A 106 -11.49 19.94 12.33
N GLY A 107 -12.71 19.44 12.19
CA GLY A 107 -13.57 19.68 11.03
C GLY A 107 -13.19 18.94 9.76
N LEU A 108 -12.39 17.87 9.82
CA LEU A 108 -12.09 17.04 8.66
C LEU A 108 -13.28 16.12 8.34
N LYS A 109 -13.64 16.07 7.06
CA LYS A 109 -14.69 15.17 6.54
C LYS A 109 -14.16 14.42 5.32
N ASP A 110 -14.25 13.09 5.37
CA ASP A 110 -13.81 12.19 4.29
C ASP A 110 -12.31 12.30 3.95
N TYR A 111 -11.47 12.49 4.96
CA TYR A 111 -10.03 12.59 4.81
C TYR A 111 -9.27 11.41 5.43
N VAL A 112 -8.08 11.19 4.92
CA VAL A 112 -7.04 10.36 5.52
C VAL A 112 -5.92 11.28 6.00
N VAL A 113 -5.51 11.09 7.26
CA VAL A 113 -4.34 11.72 7.86
C VAL A 113 -3.41 10.62 8.33
N VAL A 114 -2.19 10.59 7.82
CA VAL A 114 -1.15 9.63 8.23
C VAL A 114 0.11 10.39 8.63
N ASP A 115 0.57 10.18 9.84
CA ASP A 115 1.85 10.70 10.34
C ASP A 115 2.76 9.53 10.72
N THR A 116 3.85 9.34 9.98
CA THR A 116 4.89 8.33 10.24
C THR A 116 6.02 8.87 11.11
N GLY A 117 6.00 10.16 11.41
CA GLY A 117 7.02 10.89 12.18
C GLY A 117 7.91 11.76 11.32
N ASP A 118 8.30 11.29 10.17
CA ASP A 118 9.09 12.00 9.15
C ASP A 118 8.24 12.48 7.97
N VAL A 119 7.09 11.83 7.72
CA VAL A 119 6.15 12.21 6.65
C VAL A 119 4.76 12.44 7.23
N LEU A 120 4.13 13.55 6.85
CA LEU A 120 2.73 13.82 7.09
C LEU A 120 1.96 13.81 5.78
N LEU A 121 1.03 12.88 5.64
CA LEU A 121 0.08 12.80 4.54
C LEU A 121 -1.29 13.28 5.01
N ILE A 122 -1.90 14.20 4.25
CA ILE A 122 -3.31 14.60 4.40
C ILE A 122 -3.93 14.60 3.00
N CYS A 123 -4.88 13.73 2.75
CA CYS A 123 -5.55 13.66 1.45
C CYS A 123 -7.03 13.26 1.59
N PRO A 124 -7.89 13.56 0.61
CA PRO A 124 -9.23 13.00 0.54
C PRO A 124 -9.17 11.47 0.54
N LYS A 125 -10.11 10.83 1.24
CA LYS A 125 -10.13 9.36 1.38
C LYS A 125 -10.39 8.64 0.04
N ASP A 126 -11.23 9.22 -0.81
CA ASP A 126 -11.56 8.71 -2.15
C ASP A 126 -10.83 9.53 -3.24
N ASP A 127 -9.51 9.54 -3.17
CA ASP A 127 -8.68 10.22 -4.18
C ASP A 127 -8.23 9.21 -5.25
N LYS A 128 -8.86 9.30 -6.43
CA LYS A 128 -8.52 8.44 -7.58
C LYS A 128 -7.14 8.72 -8.17
N GLN A 129 -6.60 9.90 -7.92
CA GLN A 129 -5.28 10.32 -8.40
C GLN A 129 -4.16 10.08 -7.36
N PHE A 130 -4.50 9.47 -6.23
CA PHE A 130 -3.56 9.25 -5.14
C PHE A 130 -2.29 8.47 -5.56
N LYS A 131 -2.46 7.45 -6.41
CA LYS A 131 -1.31 6.67 -6.91
C LYS A 131 -0.37 7.52 -7.79
N ASP A 132 -0.94 8.39 -8.61
CA ASP A 132 -0.17 9.30 -9.47
C ASP A 132 0.55 10.36 -8.62
N PHE A 133 -0.11 10.89 -7.59
CA PHE A 133 0.49 11.81 -6.63
C PHE A 133 1.69 11.15 -5.91
N LEU A 134 1.53 9.93 -5.41
CA LEU A 134 2.62 9.20 -4.75
C LEU A 134 3.79 8.88 -5.68
N SER A 135 3.56 8.79 -6.99
CA SER A 135 4.65 8.57 -7.95
C SER A 135 5.68 9.72 -7.93
N GLY A 136 5.27 10.92 -7.51
CA GLY A 136 6.16 12.06 -7.29
C GLY A 136 7.23 11.83 -6.23
N LEU A 137 6.98 10.94 -5.25
CA LEU A 137 8.01 10.53 -4.28
C LEU A 137 9.16 9.74 -4.91
N GLY A 138 9.02 9.33 -6.18
CA GLY A 138 10.10 8.72 -6.97
C GLY A 138 11.18 9.71 -7.42
N MET A 139 11.02 11.01 -7.18
CA MET A 139 12.03 12.00 -7.49
C MET A 139 13.24 11.87 -6.57
N PRO A 140 14.47 12.10 -7.05
CA PRO A 140 15.71 11.96 -6.25
C PRO A 140 15.70 12.77 -4.94
N GLU A 141 15.05 13.93 -4.94
CA GLU A 141 14.95 14.81 -3.77
C GLU A 141 14.15 14.23 -2.59
N TYR A 142 13.30 13.21 -2.86
CA TYR A 142 12.47 12.55 -1.85
C TYR A 142 12.93 11.12 -1.54
N GLU A 143 14.08 10.69 -2.04
CA GLU A 143 14.60 9.32 -1.88
C GLU A 143 14.65 8.86 -0.41
N SER A 144 14.98 9.77 0.51
CA SER A 144 15.07 9.48 1.94
C SER A 144 13.72 9.24 2.64
N PHE A 145 12.61 9.48 1.95
CA PHE A 145 11.24 9.32 2.48
C PHE A 145 10.47 8.15 1.84
N ARG A 146 11.17 7.30 1.09
CA ARG A 146 10.59 6.14 0.38
C ARG A 146 10.59 4.88 1.20
#